data_7df87d0f804a2732e55b20f1ea5919c5
#
_entry.id   7df87d0f804a2732e55b20f1ea5919c5
#
_cell.length_a   1.000
_cell.length_b   1.000
_cell.length_c   1.000
_cell.angle_alpha   90.00
_cell.angle_beta   90.00
_cell.angle_gamma   90.00
#
_symmetry.space_group_name_H-M   'P 1'
#
loop_
_entity.id
_entity.type
_entity.pdbx_description
1 polymer ?
#
loop_
_entity_poly.entity_id
_entity_poly.type
_entity_poly.pdbx_seq_one_letter_code
_entity_poly.pdbx_strand_id
1 'polypeptide(L)'
;INSIKNELESTGYMVNQTRMWFASHFSLRTGDNWRNYEDYMFKHLVDGSRFANRLGWHWVMGSQTGKVYGFSKFQVDKRAKSFCDNCEVKYNCPIQNWPEEINITKKTIDVDLNLETNFGPESIKNNIDSKPEFVWMTAESLGDNDPALNYYSNLPAVFIFDKPLLNYLQLSTKRIIFLLDCLRAVSYTHLTLPTTPY
;
A
#
# COMPACT_ATOMS: atom_id res chain seq x y z
N ILE A 1 -8.89 17.00 3.22
CA ILE A 1 -7.71 16.18 3.51
C ILE A 1 -7.66 15.81 4.98
N ASN A 2 -7.86 16.75 5.93
CA ASN A 2 -7.82 16.44 7.38
C ASN A 2 -8.79 15.31 7.76
N SER A 3 -10.02 15.34 7.25
CA SER A 3 -11.00 14.26 7.52
C SER A 3 -10.53 12.90 6.97
N ILE A 4 -9.92 12.88 5.78
CA ILE A 4 -9.34 11.66 5.19
C ILE A 4 -8.19 11.13 6.05
N LYS A 5 -7.33 12.04 6.53
CA LYS A 5 -6.23 11.70 7.44
C LYS A 5 -6.75 11.11 8.74
N ASN A 6 -7.73 11.78 9.36
CA ASN A 6 -8.34 11.31 10.61
C ASN A 6 -9.03 9.95 10.45
N GLU A 7 -9.71 9.70 9.33
CA GLU A 7 -10.29 8.41 9.01
C GLU A 7 -9.22 7.33 8.89
N LEU A 8 -8.14 7.60 8.16
CA LEU A 8 -7.00 6.68 8.05
C LEU A 8 -6.39 6.36 9.42
N GLU A 9 -6.13 7.37 10.24
CA GLU A 9 -5.56 7.19 11.58
C GLU A 9 -6.51 6.46 12.54
N SER A 10 -7.82 6.68 12.42
CA SER A 10 -8.81 6.06 13.31
C SER A 10 -9.20 4.65 12.91
N THR A 11 -9.39 4.41 11.61
CA THR A 11 -9.90 3.12 11.10
C THR A 11 -8.82 2.24 10.47
N GLY A 12 -7.75 2.85 9.95
CA GLY A 12 -6.75 2.14 9.13
C GLY A 12 -7.24 1.86 7.71
N TYR A 13 -8.32 2.50 7.28
CA TYR A 13 -8.93 2.26 5.97
C TYR A 13 -9.15 3.55 5.18
N MET A 14 -9.02 3.45 3.89
CA MET A 14 -9.38 4.49 2.92
C MET A 14 -9.95 3.84 1.68
N VAL A 15 -11.10 4.34 1.20
CA VAL A 15 -11.61 3.94 -0.12
C VAL A 15 -10.65 4.40 -1.22
N ASN A 16 -10.63 3.71 -2.35
CA ASN A 16 -9.69 4.02 -3.43
C ASN A 16 -9.71 5.49 -3.85
N GLN A 17 -10.88 6.10 -3.94
CA GLN A 17 -11.00 7.51 -4.32
C GLN A 17 -10.29 8.45 -3.34
N THR A 18 -10.40 8.21 -2.05
CA THR A 18 -9.73 9.03 -1.03
C THR A 18 -8.22 8.80 -1.01
N ARG A 19 -7.74 7.58 -1.33
CA ARG A 19 -6.30 7.32 -1.54
C ARG A 19 -5.74 8.16 -2.69
N MET A 20 -6.47 8.25 -3.80
CA MET A 20 -6.07 9.06 -4.95
C MET A 20 -6.07 10.55 -4.63
N TRP A 21 -7.08 11.04 -3.90
CA TRP A 21 -7.12 12.45 -3.47
C TRP A 21 -6.02 12.79 -2.48
N PHE A 22 -5.74 11.90 -1.55
CA PHE A 22 -4.65 12.06 -0.60
C PHE A 22 -3.30 12.15 -1.34
N ALA A 23 -3.02 11.19 -2.20
CA ALA A 23 -1.81 11.18 -3.02
C ALA A 23 -1.70 12.44 -3.90
N SER A 24 -2.79 12.84 -4.57
CA SER A 24 -2.82 14.03 -5.42
C SER A 24 -2.53 15.32 -4.64
N HIS A 25 -3.09 15.45 -3.43
CA HIS A 25 -2.83 16.62 -2.61
C HIS A 25 -1.35 16.77 -2.27
N PHE A 26 -0.76 15.71 -1.76
CA PHE A 26 0.63 15.77 -1.31
C PHE A 26 1.67 15.71 -2.43
N SER A 27 1.31 15.19 -3.61
CA SER A 27 2.23 15.17 -4.75
C SER A 27 2.18 16.44 -5.59
N LEU A 28 1.00 17.06 -5.72
CA LEU A 28 0.78 18.10 -6.73
C LEU A 28 0.54 19.50 -6.14
N ARG A 29 0.13 19.59 -4.87
CA ARG A 29 -0.28 20.88 -4.28
C ARG A 29 0.66 21.39 -3.20
N THR A 30 1.21 20.52 -2.35
CA THR A 30 2.03 20.97 -1.22
C THR A 30 3.48 21.24 -1.60
N GLY A 31 3.96 20.63 -2.68
CA GLY A 31 5.37 20.70 -3.05
C GLY A 31 6.30 19.91 -2.12
N ASP A 32 5.73 19.19 -1.18
CA ASP A 32 6.48 18.38 -0.21
C ASP A 32 7.04 17.10 -0.84
N ASN A 33 7.94 16.44 -0.11
CA ASN A 33 8.38 15.10 -0.49
C ASN A 33 7.23 14.10 -0.31
N TRP A 34 6.57 13.78 -1.40
CA TRP A 34 5.42 12.86 -1.42
C TRP A 34 5.72 11.47 -0.83
N ARG A 35 6.99 11.03 -0.81
CA ARG A 35 7.38 9.72 -0.24
C ARG A 35 7.11 9.64 1.26
N ASN A 36 7.25 10.74 1.98
CA ASN A 36 6.93 10.79 3.42
C ASN A 36 5.44 10.50 3.66
N TYR A 37 4.58 10.99 2.78
CA TYR A 37 3.13 10.77 2.88
C TYR A 37 2.71 9.40 2.36
N GLU A 38 3.41 8.85 1.38
CA GLU A 38 3.24 7.46 0.96
C GLU A 38 3.62 6.49 2.09
N ASP A 39 4.74 6.74 2.76
CA ASP A 39 5.16 5.97 3.94
C ASP A 39 4.17 6.12 5.09
N TYR A 40 3.68 7.34 5.33
CA TYR A 40 2.64 7.59 6.33
C TYR A 40 1.35 6.83 6.01
N MET A 41 0.89 6.86 4.77
CA MET A 41 -0.29 6.11 4.34
C MET A 41 -0.08 4.60 4.52
N PHE A 42 1.07 4.08 4.11
CA PHE A 42 1.42 2.66 4.27
C PHE A 42 1.45 2.23 5.73
N LYS A 43 1.99 3.07 6.62
CA LYS A 43 2.05 2.81 8.06
C LYS A 43 0.67 2.55 8.67
N HIS A 44 -0.34 3.31 8.24
CA HIS A 44 -1.66 3.30 8.85
C HIS A 44 -2.66 2.39 8.16
N LEU A 45 -2.53 2.12 6.85
CA LEU A 45 -3.43 1.23 6.13
C LEU A 45 -3.33 -0.22 6.63
N VAL A 46 -4.43 -0.80 7.06
CA VAL A 46 -4.47 -2.21 7.49
C VAL A 46 -4.26 -3.16 6.31
N ASP A 47 -4.77 -2.80 5.13
CA ASP A 47 -4.65 -3.53 3.87
C ASP A 47 -3.50 -3.01 2.99
N GLY A 48 -2.56 -2.26 3.56
CA GLY A 48 -1.51 -1.59 2.81
C GLY A 48 -0.57 -2.58 2.10
N SER A 49 -0.46 -2.45 0.78
CA SER A 49 0.57 -3.07 -0.04
C SER A 49 1.57 -2.01 -0.50
N ARG A 50 2.85 -2.21 -0.21
CA ARG A 50 3.89 -1.22 -0.57
C ARG A 50 3.90 -0.98 -2.09
N PHE A 51 3.83 -2.04 -2.87
CA PHE A 51 3.88 -1.94 -4.33
C PHE A 51 2.61 -1.32 -4.92
N ALA A 52 1.44 -1.83 -4.55
CA ALA A 52 0.17 -1.31 -5.08
C ALA A 52 -0.05 0.15 -4.71
N ASN A 53 0.24 0.54 -3.46
CA ASN A 53 0.10 1.92 -3.02
C ASN A 53 1.09 2.83 -3.76
N ARG A 54 2.36 2.44 -3.88
CA ARG A 54 3.37 3.22 -4.59
C ARG A 54 3.04 3.40 -6.07
N LEU A 55 2.56 2.36 -6.73
CA LEU A 55 2.08 2.46 -8.12
C LEU A 55 0.90 3.42 -8.24
N GLY A 56 -0.01 3.45 -7.27
CA GLY A 56 -1.10 4.43 -7.20
C GLY A 56 -0.57 5.88 -7.10
N TRP A 57 0.45 6.14 -6.29
CA TRP A 57 1.09 7.45 -6.22
C TRP A 57 1.79 7.84 -7.53
N HIS A 58 2.51 6.91 -8.15
CA HIS A 58 3.13 7.13 -9.47
C HIS A 58 2.08 7.42 -10.54
N TRP A 59 0.94 6.71 -10.50
CA TRP A 59 -0.16 6.98 -11.42
C TRP A 59 -0.70 8.41 -11.25
N VAL A 60 -0.92 8.86 -10.01
CA VAL A 60 -1.36 10.23 -9.70
C VAL A 60 -0.39 11.28 -10.24
N MET A 61 0.90 11.03 -10.13
CA MET A 61 1.94 11.92 -10.65
C MET A 61 2.10 11.83 -12.18
N GLY A 62 1.33 10.98 -12.85
CA GLY A 62 1.36 10.84 -14.30
C GLY A 62 2.51 10.02 -14.86
N SER A 63 3.28 9.33 -14.02
CA SER A 63 4.44 8.53 -14.47
C SER A 63 4.06 7.45 -15.47
N GLN A 64 2.84 6.91 -15.39
CA GLN A 64 2.35 5.85 -16.26
C GLN A 64 1.60 6.39 -17.49
N THR A 65 0.84 7.48 -17.31
CA THR A 65 -0.08 7.99 -18.32
C THR A 65 0.41 9.26 -19.02
N GLY A 66 1.43 9.91 -18.45
CA GLY A 66 1.91 11.22 -18.84
C GLY A 66 0.94 12.36 -18.50
N LYS A 67 -0.10 12.08 -17.69
CA LYS A 67 -1.06 13.08 -17.22
C LYS A 67 -1.19 12.97 -15.70
N VAL A 68 -1.02 14.08 -15.01
CA VAL A 68 -1.24 14.13 -13.56
C VAL A 68 -2.72 13.98 -13.23
N TYR A 69 -3.01 13.34 -12.12
CA TYR A 69 -4.36 13.24 -11.59
C TYR A 69 -4.57 14.31 -10.52
N GLY A 70 -5.15 15.43 -10.92
CA GLY A 70 -5.63 16.45 -10.00
C GLY A 70 -7.04 16.18 -9.50
N PHE A 71 -7.47 16.91 -8.48
CA PHE A 71 -8.86 17.02 -8.07
C PHE A 71 -9.17 18.41 -7.56
N SER A 72 -10.45 18.78 -7.58
CA SER A 72 -10.94 20.07 -7.13
C SER A 72 -12.16 19.90 -6.23
N LYS A 73 -12.59 20.99 -5.61
CA LYS A 73 -13.81 21.02 -4.81
C LYS A 73 -15.02 20.48 -5.57
N PHE A 74 -15.14 20.79 -6.85
CA PHE A 74 -16.22 20.28 -7.71
C PHE A 74 -16.31 18.74 -7.70
N GLN A 75 -15.17 18.06 -7.78
CA GLN A 75 -15.17 16.59 -7.72
C GLN A 75 -15.53 16.06 -6.34
N VAL A 76 -15.10 16.73 -5.29
CA VAL A 76 -15.48 16.36 -3.91
C VAL A 76 -16.98 16.51 -3.75
N ASP A 77 -17.56 17.65 -4.12
CA ASP A 77 -19.00 17.90 -4.03
C ASP A 77 -19.83 16.89 -4.86
N LYS A 78 -19.33 16.50 -6.03
CA LYS A 78 -19.99 15.52 -6.89
C LYS A 78 -19.98 14.10 -6.32
N ARG A 79 -18.89 13.68 -5.68
CA ARG A 79 -18.67 12.28 -5.24
C ARG A 79 -18.96 12.05 -3.76
N ALA A 80 -18.81 13.09 -2.96
CA ALA A 80 -19.02 13.05 -1.51
C ALA A 80 -19.90 14.24 -1.12
N LYS A 81 -21.18 14.16 -1.51
CA LYS A 81 -22.18 15.16 -1.17
C LYS A 81 -22.17 15.40 0.33
N SER A 82 -22.36 16.64 0.75
CA SER A 82 -22.35 17.08 2.16
C SER A 82 -20.99 17.08 2.86
N PHE A 83 -19.95 16.52 2.26
CA PHE A 83 -18.63 16.45 2.90
C PHE A 83 -18.03 17.85 3.18
N CYS A 84 -18.39 18.82 2.34
CA CYS A 84 -17.94 20.20 2.47
C CYS A 84 -18.90 21.10 3.26
N ASP A 85 -20.07 20.62 3.66
CA ASP A 85 -21.10 21.46 4.28
C ASP A 85 -20.67 22.07 5.60
N ASN A 86 -19.96 21.30 6.42
CA ASN A 86 -19.41 21.71 7.71
C ASN A 86 -17.90 22.01 7.69
N CYS A 87 -17.32 22.23 6.50
CA CYS A 87 -15.91 22.49 6.36
C CYS A 87 -15.59 23.94 6.76
N GLU A 88 -14.68 24.14 7.70
CA GLU A 88 -14.26 25.46 8.19
C GLU A 88 -13.72 26.38 7.07
N VAL A 89 -13.08 25.78 6.07
CA VAL A 89 -12.52 26.52 4.92
C VAL A 89 -13.43 26.50 3.68
N LYS A 90 -14.72 26.25 3.87
CA LYS A 90 -15.72 26.13 2.77
C LYS A 90 -15.68 27.30 1.79
N TYR A 91 -15.56 28.52 2.30
CA TYR A 91 -15.59 29.74 1.49
C TYR A 91 -14.22 30.19 0.98
N ASN A 92 -13.15 29.61 1.52
CA ASN A 92 -11.77 29.86 1.07
C ASN A 92 -11.06 28.51 0.87
N CYS A 93 -11.65 27.67 0.04
CA CYS A 93 -11.22 26.29 -0.16
C CYS A 93 -9.88 26.22 -0.91
N PRO A 94 -8.82 25.65 -0.34
CA PRO A 94 -7.52 25.54 -1.00
C PRO A 94 -7.53 24.61 -2.23
N ILE A 95 -8.59 23.79 -2.38
CA ILE A 95 -8.78 22.93 -3.54
C ILE A 95 -9.93 23.41 -4.44
N GLN A 96 -10.26 24.69 -4.42
CA GLN A 96 -11.34 25.26 -5.23
C GLN A 96 -11.15 24.95 -6.71
N ASN A 97 -9.94 25.11 -7.19
CA ASN A 97 -9.55 24.87 -8.57
C ASN A 97 -8.70 23.61 -8.72
N TRP A 98 -8.56 23.12 -9.94
CA TRP A 98 -7.55 22.13 -10.28
C TRP A 98 -6.16 22.66 -9.92
N PRO A 99 -5.20 21.78 -9.55
CA PRO A 99 -3.82 22.20 -9.46
C PRO A 99 -3.35 22.74 -10.83
N GLU A 100 -2.45 23.69 -10.80
CA GLU A 100 -1.82 24.19 -12.04
C GLU A 100 -1.24 23.04 -12.85
N GLU A 101 -1.29 23.15 -14.19
CA GLU A 101 -0.73 22.13 -15.05
C GLU A 101 0.75 21.98 -14.80
N ILE A 102 1.11 20.83 -14.25
CA ILE A 102 2.51 20.45 -14.09
C ILE A 102 2.94 19.82 -15.41
N ASN A 103 3.79 20.51 -16.16
CA ASN A 103 4.39 19.96 -17.37
C ASN A 103 5.38 18.85 -16.97
N ILE A 104 4.90 17.61 -17.09
CA ILE A 104 5.77 16.44 -16.90
C ILE A 104 6.62 16.30 -18.16
N THR A 105 7.88 16.64 -18.04
CA THR A 105 8.84 16.31 -19.10
C THR A 105 8.99 14.80 -19.12
N LYS A 106 8.41 14.14 -20.12
CA LYS A 106 8.61 12.72 -20.35
C LYS A 106 10.07 12.52 -20.70
N LYS A 107 10.89 12.08 -19.75
CA LYS A 107 12.14 11.41 -20.07
C LYS A 107 11.79 10.01 -20.54
N THR A 108 11.71 9.81 -21.84
CA THR A 108 11.80 8.48 -22.41
C THR A 108 13.19 7.97 -22.10
N ILE A 109 13.30 7.04 -21.18
CA ILE A 109 14.48 6.21 -21.08
C ILE A 109 14.31 5.19 -22.20
N ASP A 110 15.12 5.29 -23.25
CA ASP A 110 15.23 4.20 -24.23
C ASP A 110 15.79 2.99 -23.49
N VAL A 111 14.89 2.16 -23.01
CA VAL A 111 15.24 0.85 -22.50
C VAL A 111 15.45 -0.02 -23.73
N ASP A 112 16.67 -0.42 -23.99
CA ASP A 112 16.93 -1.42 -25.00
C ASP A 112 16.32 -2.76 -24.55
N LEU A 113 15.12 -3.03 -25.06
CA LEU A 113 14.39 -4.27 -24.78
C LEU A 113 15.05 -5.51 -25.37
N ASN A 114 16.10 -5.34 -26.20
CA ASN A 114 16.88 -6.44 -26.76
C ASN A 114 18.06 -6.84 -25.87
N LEU A 115 18.33 -6.10 -24.78
CA LEU A 115 19.23 -6.60 -23.77
C LEU A 115 18.64 -7.88 -23.17
N GLU A 116 19.35 -8.98 -23.26
CA GLU A 116 19.03 -10.27 -22.64
C GLU A 116 19.05 -10.21 -21.09
N THR A 117 18.86 -9.03 -20.53
CA THR A 117 18.65 -8.85 -19.11
C THR A 117 17.22 -9.25 -18.78
N ASN A 118 17.08 -10.34 -18.08
CA ASN A 118 15.79 -10.77 -17.52
C ASN A 118 15.31 -9.70 -16.54
N PHE A 119 14.46 -8.79 -17.01
CA PHE A 119 13.73 -7.88 -16.15
C PHE A 119 12.60 -8.66 -15.46
N GLY A 120 12.79 -8.98 -14.22
CA GLY A 120 11.79 -9.70 -13.44
C GLY A 120 12.42 -10.68 -12.45
N PRO A 121 11.61 -11.32 -11.63
CA PRO A 121 12.11 -12.37 -10.76
C PRO A 121 12.65 -13.49 -11.65
N GLU A 122 13.93 -13.77 -11.51
CA GLU A 122 14.52 -14.96 -12.13
C GLU A 122 13.69 -16.17 -11.69
N SER A 123 13.37 -17.05 -12.65
CA SER A 123 12.83 -18.35 -12.29
C SER A 123 13.92 -19.05 -11.50
N ILE A 124 13.77 -19.08 -10.18
CA ILE A 124 14.65 -19.84 -9.31
C ILE A 124 14.51 -21.28 -9.79
N LYS A 125 15.55 -21.78 -10.43
CA LYS A 125 15.67 -23.22 -10.65
C LYS A 125 15.89 -23.81 -9.28
N ASN A 126 14.79 -24.17 -8.63
CA ASN A 126 14.78 -24.79 -7.32
C ASN A 126 15.35 -26.21 -7.46
N ASN A 127 16.67 -26.33 -7.47
CA ASN A 127 17.30 -27.57 -7.07
C ASN A 127 17.31 -27.63 -5.54
N ILE A 128 16.10 -27.67 -4.95
CA ILE A 128 15.97 -27.93 -3.52
C ILE A 128 16.02 -29.45 -3.39
N ASP A 129 17.19 -29.97 -3.11
CA ASP A 129 17.42 -31.41 -2.84
C ASP A 129 16.79 -31.87 -1.50
N SER A 130 16.33 -30.92 -0.69
CA SER A 130 15.70 -31.19 0.61
C SER A 130 14.19 -31.09 0.53
N LYS A 131 13.48 -31.97 1.25
CA LYS A 131 12.03 -31.87 1.40
C LYS A 131 11.70 -30.66 2.26
N PRO A 132 10.68 -29.85 1.91
CA PRO A 132 10.24 -28.75 2.74
C PRO A 132 9.70 -29.27 4.10
N GLU A 133 9.99 -28.55 5.16
CA GLU A 133 9.56 -28.89 6.53
C GLU A 133 8.41 -28.00 7.01
N PHE A 134 8.22 -26.83 6.41
CA PHE A 134 7.14 -25.90 6.73
C PHE A 134 6.82 -24.98 5.54
N VAL A 135 5.67 -24.34 5.58
CA VAL A 135 5.25 -23.28 4.64
C VAL A 135 5.42 -21.93 5.30
N TRP A 136 6.29 -21.09 4.74
CA TRP A 136 6.48 -19.74 5.23
C TRP A 136 5.43 -18.80 4.65
N MET A 137 4.60 -18.23 5.53
CA MET A 137 3.56 -17.26 5.19
C MET A 137 4.06 -15.82 5.32
N THR A 138 3.65 -14.98 4.40
CA THR A 138 3.88 -13.52 4.45
C THR A 138 2.55 -12.78 4.53
N ALA A 139 2.59 -11.47 4.76
CA ALA A 139 1.37 -10.64 4.80
C ALA A 139 0.61 -10.66 3.45
N GLU A 140 1.32 -10.86 2.35
CA GLU A 140 0.76 -10.93 1.00
C GLU A 140 0.16 -12.30 0.67
N SER A 141 0.52 -13.32 1.43
CA SER A 141 0.07 -14.72 1.23
C SER A 141 -0.95 -15.18 2.28
N LEU A 142 -1.55 -14.25 3.01
CA LEU A 142 -2.61 -14.56 3.98
C LEU A 142 -3.94 -14.82 3.28
N GLY A 143 -4.28 -16.08 3.10
CA GLY A 143 -5.56 -16.47 2.51
C GLY A 143 -5.71 -17.98 2.34
N ASP A 144 -6.95 -18.46 2.33
CA ASP A 144 -7.28 -19.89 2.25
C ASP A 144 -6.85 -20.53 0.92
N ASN A 145 -6.63 -19.72 -0.10
CA ASN A 145 -6.29 -20.18 -1.45
C ASN A 145 -4.81 -20.03 -1.77
N ASP A 146 -3.95 -19.88 -0.77
CA ASP A 146 -2.51 -19.83 -1.01
C ASP A 146 -2.02 -21.14 -1.66
N PRO A 147 -1.32 -21.08 -2.82
CA PRO A 147 -0.89 -22.26 -3.54
C PRO A 147 0.05 -23.16 -2.73
N ALA A 148 0.93 -22.58 -1.91
CA ALA A 148 1.88 -23.34 -1.11
C ALA A 148 1.17 -24.10 0.02
N LEU A 149 0.18 -23.48 0.67
CA LEU A 149 -0.63 -24.14 1.69
C LEU A 149 -1.46 -25.28 1.11
N ASN A 150 -2.04 -25.07 -0.08
CA ASN A 150 -2.82 -26.10 -0.74
C ASN A 150 -1.97 -27.29 -1.19
N TYR A 151 -0.76 -27.02 -1.69
CA TYR A 151 0.14 -28.05 -2.16
C TYR A 151 0.80 -28.84 -1.01
N TYR A 152 1.15 -28.15 0.08
CA TYR A 152 1.79 -28.71 1.27
C TYR A 152 0.87 -28.71 2.48
N SER A 153 -0.38 -29.14 2.30
CA SER A 153 -1.42 -29.09 3.34
C SER A 153 -1.11 -29.88 4.61
N ASN A 154 -0.14 -30.76 4.55
CA ASN A 154 0.33 -31.58 5.67
C ASN A 154 1.52 -30.96 6.43
N LEU A 155 2.07 -29.83 5.95
CA LEU A 155 3.18 -29.15 6.60
C LEU A 155 2.67 -28.03 7.51
N PRO A 156 3.38 -27.71 8.60
CA PRO A 156 3.04 -26.59 9.43
C PRO A 156 3.22 -25.27 8.69
N ALA A 157 2.28 -24.34 8.85
CA ALA A 157 2.40 -22.98 8.36
C ALA A 157 3.08 -22.11 9.44
N VAL A 158 4.03 -21.28 9.03
CA VAL A 158 4.80 -20.40 9.92
C VAL A 158 4.68 -18.97 9.42
N PHE A 159 4.29 -18.05 10.30
CA PHE A 159 4.34 -16.62 10.05
C PHE A 159 5.31 -15.96 11.04
N ILE A 160 6.26 -15.17 10.51
CA ILE A 160 7.31 -14.57 11.32
C ILE A 160 7.04 -13.07 11.49
N PHE A 161 6.84 -12.63 12.73
CA PHE A 161 6.86 -11.23 13.11
C PHE A 161 8.30 -10.78 13.37
N ASP A 162 8.99 -10.37 12.32
CA ASP A 162 10.34 -9.83 12.43
C ASP A 162 10.33 -8.46 13.10
N LYS A 163 10.73 -8.40 14.36
CA LYS A 163 10.70 -7.16 15.16
C LYS A 163 11.56 -6.04 14.58
N PRO A 164 12.81 -6.27 14.13
CA PRO A 164 13.59 -5.26 13.42
C PRO A 164 12.87 -4.70 12.20
N LEU A 165 12.30 -5.55 11.35
CA LEU A 165 11.56 -5.13 10.16
C LEU A 165 10.31 -4.33 10.53
N LEU A 166 9.51 -4.78 11.49
CA LEU A 166 8.31 -4.07 11.95
C LEU A 166 8.65 -2.69 12.49
N ASN A 167 9.75 -2.56 13.24
CA ASN A 167 10.23 -1.28 13.74
C ASN A 167 10.71 -0.37 12.60
N TYR A 168 11.42 -0.92 11.63
CA TYR A 168 11.87 -0.18 10.44
C TYR A 168 10.69 0.35 9.61
N LEU A 169 9.68 -0.49 9.40
CA LEU A 169 8.46 -0.12 8.65
C LEU A 169 7.53 0.80 9.44
N GLN A 170 7.73 0.92 10.75
CA GLN A 170 6.90 1.75 11.65
C GLN A 170 5.40 1.46 11.51
N LEU A 171 5.02 0.21 11.35
CA LEU A 171 3.61 -0.19 11.18
C LEU A 171 2.77 0.23 12.40
N SER A 172 1.54 0.70 12.15
CA SER A 172 0.61 1.02 13.23
C SER A 172 0.18 -0.24 13.99
N THR A 173 -0.13 -0.08 15.26
CA THR A 173 -0.67 -1.17 16.09
C THR A 173 -1.93 -1.79 15.48
N LYS A 174 -2.81 -0.98 14.88
CA LYS A 174 -4.01 -1.48 14.17
C LYS A 174 -3.66 -2.46 13.05
N ARG A 175 -2.64 -2.15 12.28
CA ARG A 175 -2.21 -3.04 11.19
C ARG A 175 -1.65 -4.36 11.72
N ILE A 176 -0.89 -4.31 12.81
CA ILE A 176 -0.39 -5.52 13.45
C ILE A 176 -1.55 -6.36 14.01
N ILE A 177 -2.54 -5.73 14.66
CA ILE A 177 -3.73 -6.43 15.16
C ILE A 177 -4.51 -7.04 13.99
N PHE A 178 -4.70 -6.30 12.90
CA PHE A 178 -5.37 -6.82 11.72
C PHE A 178 -4.68 -8.06 11.15
N LEU A 179 -3.34 -8.05 11.04
CA LEU A 179 -2.58 -9.22 10.60
C LEU A 179 -2.76 -10.42 11.56
N LEU A 180 -2.77 -10.16 12.87
CA LEU A 180 -3.03 -11.20 13.87
C LEU A 180 -4.44 -11.78 13.75
N ASP A 181 -5.43 -10.95 13.50
CA ASP A 181 -6.82 -11.40 13.33
C ASP A 181 -6.99 -12.18 12.01
N CYS A 182 -6.32 -11.77 10.94
CA CYS A 182 -6.28 -12.55 9.71
C CYS A 182 -5.64 -13.93 9.93
N LEU A 183 -4.52 -13.99 10.67
CA LEU A 183 -3.86 -15.24 11.01
C LEU A 183 -4.73 -16.17 11.87
N ARG A 184 -5.56 -15.61 12.76
CA ARG A 184 -6.52 -16.39 13.57
C ARG A 184 -7.72 -16.87 12.76
N ALA A 185 -8.19 -16.06 11.80
CA ALA A 185 -9.34 -16.39 10.96
C ALA A 185 -9.02 -17.50 9.97
N VAL A 186 -7.81 -17.52 9.44
CA VAL A 186 -7.34 -18.62 8.59
C VAL A 186 -7.06 -19.79 9.51
N SER A 187 -7.76 -20.90 9.37
CA SER A 187 -7.72 -22.09 10.24
C SER A 187 -6.37 -22.82 10.16
N TYR A 188 -5.29 -22.14 10.52
CA TYR A 188 -3.98 -22.77 10.64
C TYR A 188 -3.92 -23.56 11.94
N THR A 189 -3.91 -24.85 11.84
CA THR A 189 -3.89 -25.75 12.99
C THR A 189 -2.61 -25.67 13.83
N HIS A 190 -1.55 -25.02 13.34
CA HIS A 190 -0.27 -24.90 14.06
C HIS A 190 0.48 -23.60 13.70
N LEU A 191 0.17 -22.52 14.38
CA LEU A 191 0.96 -21.30 14.31
C LEU A 191 1.95 -21.31 15.49
N THR A 192 3.19 -21.66 15.24
CA THR A 192 4.24 -21.54 16.24
C THR A 192 4.92 -20.18 16.08
N LEU A 193 4.75 -19.30 17.07
CA LEU A 193 5.59 -18.12 17.21
C LEU A 193 6.94 -18.57 17.75
N PRO A 194 8.06 -18.37 17.05
CA PRO A 194 9.37 -18.60 17.65
C PRO A 194 9.55 -17.59 18.79
N THR A 195 9.42 -18.06 20.01
CA THR A 195 9.86 -17.31 21.19
C THR A 195 11.37 -17.50 21.29
N THR A 196 12.14 -16.55 20.77
CA THR A 196 13.54 -16.45 21.18
C THR A 196 13.59 -15.85 22.57
N PRO A 197 14.10 -16.56 23.57
CA PRO A 197 14.36 -15.96 24.87
C PRO A 197 15.56 -15.01 24.73
N TYR A 198 15.36 -13.75 25.07
CA TYR A 198 16.41 -12.82 25.41
C TYR A 198 16.28 -12.44 26.87
#